data_39ea3226b43a201aa65f89b9d020ea6c
#
_entry.id   39ea3226b43a201aa65f89b9d020ea6c
#
_cell.length_a   1.000
_cell.length_b   1.000
_cell.length_c   1.000
_cell.angle_alpha   90.00
_cell.angle_beta   90.00
_cell.angle_gamma   90.00
#
_symmetry.space_group_name_H-M   'P 1'
#
loop_
_entity.id
_entity.type
_entity.pdbx_description
1 polymer ?
#
loop_
_entity_poly.entity_id
_entity_poly.type
_entity_poly.pdbx_seq_one_letter_code
_entity_poly.pdbx_strand_id
1 'polypeptide(L)' 'MIPQGEIEHIEPHMPVVCSEDGQFALVDHVEGRNLKLTKDNKGEHHYIPLDWITYVDDKVHVDRPGRQAMAEWSTQPM' A
#
# COMPACT_ATOMS: atom_id res chain seq x y z
N MET A 1 10.60 4.40 7.68
CA MET A 1 10.25 2.99 7.95
C MET A 1 9.12 2.93 8.97
N ILE A 2 8.14 2.09 8.73
CA ILE A 2 6.97 1.95 9.59
C ILE A 2 7.35 1.13 10.83
N PRO A 3 6.90 1.51 12.05
CA PRO A 3 7.05 0.64 13.22
C PRO A 3 6.30 -0.68 13.02
N GLN A 4 6.90 -1.78 13.47
CA GLN A 4 6.33 -3.10 13.27
C GLN A 4 4.92 -3.24 13.87
N GLY A 5 4.63 -2.55 14.97
CA GLY A 5 3.31 -2.57 15.58
C GLY A 5 2.22 -2.01 14.68
N GLU A 6 2.56 -1.08 13.77
CA GLU A 6 1.59 -0.55 12.83
C GLU A 6 1.34 -1.51 11.67
N ILE A 7 2.34 -2.31 11.29
CA ILE A 7 2.17 -3.34 10.25
C ILE A 7 1.10 -4.33 10.67
N GLU A 8 1.02 -4.67 11.94
CA GLU A 8 0.03 -5.60 12.47
C GLU A 8 -1.40 -5.06 12.41
N HIS A 9 -1.57 -3.76 12.25
CA HIS A 9 -2.88 -3.13 12.11
C HIS A 9 -3.38 -3.11 10.68
N ILE A 10 -2.57 -3.53 9.72
CA ILE A 10 -2.97 -3.55 8.31
C ILE A 10 -3.91 -4.73 8.08
N GLU A 11 -5.10 -4.43 7.58
CA GLU A 11 -6.15 -5.43 7.37
C GLU A 11 -6.53 -5.50 5.89
N PRO A 12 -7.06 -6.65 5.42
CA PRO A 12 -7.59 -6.75 4.06
C PRO A 12 -8.67 -5.71 3.80
N HIS A 13 -8.69 -5.18 2.59
CA HIS A 13 -9.64 -4.17 2.10
C HIS A 13 -9.48 -2.79 2.74
N MET A 14 -8.44 -2.59 3.56
CA MET A 14 -8.15 -1.28 4.12
C MET A 14 -7.74 -0.32 3.00
N PRO A 15 -8.25 0.93 2.99
CA PRO A 15 -7.85 1.89 1.97
C PRO A 15 -6.36 2.23 2.05
N VAL A 16 -5.73 2.40 0.88
CA VAL A 16 -4.36 2.91 0.79
C VAL A 16 -4.44 4.31 0.21
N VAL A 17 -3.94 5.28 0.95
CA VAL A 17 -4.00 6.69 0.57
C VAL A 17 -2.59 7.24 0.36
N CYS A 18 -2.49 8.19 -0.57
CA CYS A 18 -1.22 8.81 -0.89
C CYS A 18 -0.89 9.95 0.08
N SER A 19 0.26 10.60 -0.14
CA SER A 19 0.69 11.71 0.71
C SER A 19 -0.25 12.91 0.65
N GLU A 20 -1.13 12.96 -0.34
CA GLU A 20 -2.13 14.01 -0.50
C GLU A 20 -3.52 13.56 -0.04
N ASP A 21 -3.59 12.46 0.71
CA ASP A 21 -4.81 11.85 1.25
C ASP A 21 -5.78 11.30 0.20
N GLY A 22 -5.32 11.12 -1.04
CA GLY A 22 -6.13 10.50 -2.09
C GLY A 22 -6.03 8.98 -2.05
N GLN A 23 -7.17 8.30 -1.97
CA GLN A 23 -7.17 6.84 -2.04
C GLN A 23 -6.85 6.38 -3.45
N PHE A 24 -5.88 5.48 -3.60
CA PHE A 24 -5.53 4.95 -4.92
C PHE A 24 -5.55 3.42 -4.97
N ALA A 25 -5.76 2.74 -3.85
CA ALA A 25 -5.76 1.27 -3.81
C ALA A 25 -6.44 0.77 -2.55
N LEU A 26 -6.61 -0.55 -2.49
CA LEU A 26 -7.05 -1.26 -1.29
C LEU A 26 -6.06 -2.36 -0.99
N VAL A 27 -5.89 -2.68 0.29
CA VAL A 27 -5.00 -3.74 0.73
C VAL A 27 -5.59 -5.10 0.39
N ASP A 28 -4.77 -6.01 -0.17
CA ASP A 28 -5.09 -7.42 -0.22
C ASP A 28 -4.54 -8.10 1.04
N HIS A 29 -3.21 -8.07 1.20
CA HIS A 29 -2.57 -8.53 2.44
C HIS A 29 -1.10 -8.12 2.44
N VAL A 30 -0.44 -8.28 3.59
CA VAL A 30 1.00 -8.08 3.70
C VAL A 30 1.69 -9.38 3.27
N GLU A 31 2.69 -9.27 2.41
CA GLU A 31 3.42 -10.42 1.89
C GLU A 31 4.91 -10.12 1.96
N GLY A 32 5.59 -10.74 2.93
CA GLY A 32 7.00 -10.47 3.16
C GLY A 32 7.24 -9.00 3.52
N ARG A 33 8.07 -8.32 2.73
CA ARG A 33 8.35 -6.89 2.92
C ARG A 33 7.51 -6.00 2.01
N ASN A 34 6.48 -6.59 1.41
CA ASN A 34 5.63 -5.90 0.46
C ASN A 34 4.20 -5.84 0.96
N LEU A 35 3.50 -4.80 0.56
CA LEU A 35 2.06 -4.72 0.70
C LEU A 35 1.46 -5.09 -0.64
N LYS A 36 0.70 -6.18 -0.68
CA LYS A 36 -0.01 -6.59 -1.88
C LYS A 36 -1.34 -5.84 -1.93
N LEU A 37 -1.61 -5.21 -3.04
CA LEU A 37 -2.84 -4.46 -3.26
C LEU A 37 -3.84 -5.33 -4.00
N THR A 38 -5.13 -5.01 -3.86
CA THR A 38 -6.18 -5.73 -4.58
C THR A 38 -6.03 -5.49 -6.08
N LYS A 39 -6.70 -6.34 -6.87
CA LYS A 39 -6.67 -6.20 -8.32
C LYS A 39 -7.20 -4.84 -8.74
N ASP A 40 -6.52 -4.25 -9.71
CA ASP A 40 -6.99 -3.02 -10.33
C ASP A 40 -8.09 -3.34 -11.35
N ASN A 41 -8.52 -2.34 -12.13
CA ASN A 41 -9.58 -2.54 -13.11
C ASN A 41 -9.14 -3.37 -14.33
N LYS A 42 -7.84 -3.69 -14.41
CA LYS A 42 -7.30 -4.58 -15.44
C LYS A 42 -7.07 -6.00 -14.92
N GLY A 43 -7.41 -6.25 -13.66
CA GLY A 43 -7.24 -7.56 -13.05
C GLY A 43 -5.82 -7.86 -12.57
N GLU A 44 -4.99 -6.85 -12.41
CA GLU A 44 -3.62 -7.01 -11.96
C GLU A 44 -3.44 -6.57 -10.51
N HIS A 45 -2.74 -7.40 -9.72
CA HIS A 45 -2.29 -7.00 -8.40
C HIS A 45 -1.03 -6.15 -8.51
N HIS A 46 -0.90 -5.20 -7.61
CA HIS A 46 0.31 -4.40 -7.50
C HIS A 46 0.90 -4.55 -6.11
N TYR A 47 2.19 -4.31 -6.00
CA TYR A 47 2.93 -4.45 -4.76
C TYR A 47 3.68 -3.15 -4.49
N ILE A 48 3.67 -2.72 -3.23
CA ILE A 48 4.49 -1.59 -2.79
C ILE A 48 5.34 -2.03 -1.61
N PRO A 49 6.57 -1.49 -1.47
CA PRO A 49 7.39 -1.81 -0.31
C PRO A 49 6.74 -1.30 0.97
N LEU A 50 6.85 -2.06 2.06
CA LEU A 50 6.38 -1.58 3.36
C LEU A 50 7.10 -0.30 3.80
N ASP A 51 8.30 -0.06 3.29
CA ASP A 51 9.08 1.14 3.60
C ASP A 51 8.41 2.44 3.11
N TRP A 52 7.47 2.35 2.17
CA TRP A 52 6.73 3.53 1.72
C TRP A 52 5.70 3.99 2.75
N ILE A 53 5.31 3.12 3.68
CA ILE A 53 4.25 3.42 4.64
C ILE A 53 4.78 4.33 5.72
N THR A 54 4.13 5.47 5.92
CA THR A 54 4.51 6.44 6.96
C THR A 54 3.80 6.17 8.27
N TYR A 55 2.53 5.78 8.20
CA TYR A 55 1.76 5.36 9.37
C TYR A 55 0.49 4.64 8.93
N VAL A 56 -0.18 3.98 9.88
CA VAL A 56 -1.44 3.26 9.66
C VAL A 56 -2.43 3.71 10.73
N ASP A 57 -3.60 4.15 10.30
CA ASP A 57 -4.74 4.39 11.19
C ASP A 57 -5.91 3.54 10.69
N ASP A 58 -7.02 4.11 10.28
CA ASP A 58 -8.06 3.38 9.56
C ASP A 58 -7.71 3.21 8.08
N LYS A 59 -6.57 3.77 7.65
CA LYS A 59 -6.04 3.71 6.28
C LYS A 59 -4.54 3.50 6.33
N VAL A 60 -3.98 2.99 5.23
CA VAL A 60 -2.54 2.90 5.07
C VAL A 60 -2.06 4.17 4.35
N HIS A 61 -1.16 4.91 4.98
CA HIS A 61 -0.65 6.16 4.43
C HIS A 61 0.75 5.96 3.86
N VAL A 62 0.96 6.36 2.61
CA VAL A 62 2.27 6.25 1.96
C VAL A 62 2.91 7.63 1.79
N ASP A 63 4.21 7.63 1.52
CA ASP A 63 5.05 8.83 1.58
C ASP A 63 5.11 9.62 0.27
N ARG A 64 4.28 9.27 -0.72
CA ARG A 64 4.36 9.91 -2.04
C ARG A 64 2.98 10.08 -2.66
N PRO A 65 2.85 10.99 -3.66
CA PRO A 65 1.59 11.18 -4.35
C PRO A 65 1.13 9.90 -5.06
N GLY A 66 -0.18 9.73 -5.20
CA GLY A 66 -0.75 8.53 -5.81
C GLY A 66 -0.25 8.27 -7.22
N ARG A 67 -0.11 9.32 -8.04
CA ARG A 67 0.40 9.17 -9.40
C ARG A 67 1.84 8.66 -9.42
N GLN A 68 2.67 9.09 -8.44
CA GLN A 68 4.04 8.61 -8.32
C GLN A 68 4.05 7.16 -7.82
N ALA A 69 3.23 6.85 -6.83
CA ALA A 69 3.10 5.48 -6.34
C ALA A 69 2.69 4.53 -7.46
N MET A 70 1.70 4.91 -8.26
CA MET A 70 1.23 4.10 -9.37
C MET A 70 2.25 3.99 -10.50
N ALA A 71 3.19 4.92 -10.61
CA ALA A 71 4.28 4.84 -11.58
C ALA A 71 5.41 3.95 -11.09
N GLU A 72 5.57 3.80 -9.77
CA GLU A 72 6.70 3.08 -9.17
C GLU A 72 6.33 1.72 -8.61
N TRP A 73 5.06 1.41 -8.43
CA TRP A 73 4.67 0.12 -7.87
C TRP A 73 5.04 -1.02 -8.82
N SER A 74 5.09 -2.25 -8.26
CA SER A 74 5.50 -3.43 -9.01
C SER A 74 4.31 -4.35 -9.22
N THR A 75 4.32 -5.12 -10.29
CA THR A 75 3.33 -6.17 -10.52
C THR A 75 3.79 -7.51 -9.96
N GLN A 76 5.00 -7.56 -9.42
CA GLN A 76 5.57 -8.76 -8.81
C GLN A 76 6.19 -8.41 -7.47
N PRO A 77 6.17 -9.34 -6.49
CA PRO A 77 6.84 -9.12 -5.22
C PRO A 77 8.35 -8.96 -5.42
N MET A 78 8.93 -8.07 -4.64
CA MET A 78 10.37 -7.87 -4.66
C MET A 78 11.10 -8.78 -3.69
#